data_e7d032495c0777725481999072135109
#
_entry.id   e7d032495c0777725481999072135109
#
_cell.length_a   1.000
_cell.length_b   1.000
_cell.length_c   1.000
_cell.angle_alpha   90.00
_cell.angle_beta   90.00
_cell.angle_gamma   90.00
#
_symmetry.space_group_name_H-M   'P 1'
#
loop_
_entity.id
_entity.type
_entity.pdbx_description
1 polymer ?
#
loop_
_entity_poly.entity_id
_entity_poly.type
_entity_poly.pdbx_seq_one_letter_code
_entity_poly.pdbx_strand_id
1 'polypeptide(L)'
;MSKVFKLGITDNNNKKINEVEFIEVLSNKGVVGDRHFNEYNDPYCQLSLIESENIDYYNIKYGLNIPYLDFRRNIVTKGIQLNELVGKTFKIGEVKVEGIDLCRPCRHLTEVLDQKNILKEFLRRGGLRCKILSSSKIYVHDQIEIL
;
A
#
# COMPACT_ATOMS: atom_id res chain seq x y z
N MET A 1 -5.88 17.17 2.44
CA MET A 1 -6.28 16.63 1.13
C MET A 1 -5.70 15.23 0.94
N SER A 2 -6.54 14.32 0.49
CA SER A 2 -6.15 12.91 0.36
C SER A 2 -5.33 12.70 -0.90
N LYS A 3 -4.14 12.12 -0.77
CA LYS A 3 -3.24 11.98 -1.92
C LYS A 3 -2.27 10.82 -1.78
N VAL A 4 -1.70 10.44 -2.93
CA VAL A 4 -0.56 9.53 -3.00
C VAL A 4 0.68 10.28 -2.56
N PHE A 5 1.37 9.76 -1.53
CA PHE A 5 2.58 10.38 -1.01
C PHE A 5 3.84 9.74 -1.60
N LYS A 6 3.89 8.41 -1.62
CA LYS A 6 5.01 7.66 -2.21
C LYS A 6 4.50 6.42 -2.90
N LEU A 7 5.27 5.95 -3.89
CA LEU A 7 4.97 4.74 -4.65
C LEU A 7 6.17 3.81 -4.67
N GLY A 8 5.91 2.50 -4.57
CA GLY A 8 6.97 1.51 -4.59
C GLY A 8 6.56 0.22 -5.27
N ILE A 9 7.52 -0.43 -5.89
CA ILE A 9 7.36 -1.76 -6.47
C ILE A 9 8.51 -2.66 -6.03
N THR A 10 8.23 -3.95 -5.91
CA THR A 10 9.23 -4.96 -5.57
C THR A 10 9.26 -5.99 -6.70
N ASP A 11 10.37 -6.12 -7.42
CA ASP A 11 10.46 -7.13 -8.46
C ASP A 11 10.70 -8.54 -7.87
N ASN A 12 10.62 -9.56 -8.72
CA ASN A 12 10.70 -10.95 -8.26
C ASN A 12 12.05 -11.34 -7.66
N ASN A 13 13.12 -10.63 -8.02
CA ASN A 13 14.47 -10.96 -7.61
C ASN A 13 14.97 -10.12 -6.45
N ASN A 14 14.23 -9.09 -6.07
CA ASN A 14 14.66 -8.11 -5.10
C ASN A 14 13.85 -8.21 -3.82
N LYS A 15 14.53 -8.21 -2.68
CA LYS A 15 13.86 -8.18 -1.38
C LYS A 15 13.54 -6.76 -0.93
N LYS A 16 14.03 -5.77 -1.66
CA LYS A 16 13.78 -4.36 -1.37
C LYS A 16 12.72 -3.80 -2.28
N ILE A 17 11.93 -2.89 -1.75
CA ILE A 17 10.99 -2.13 -2.54
C ILE A 17 11.71 -0.94 -3.16
N ASN A 18 11.47 -0.71 -4.45
CA ASN A 18 12.07 0.41 -5.18
C ASN A 18 11.06 1.56 -5.24
N GLU A 19 11.51 2.76 -4.85
CA GLU A 19 10.69 3.95 -4.95
C GLU A 19 10.59 4.40 -6.40
N VAL A 20 9.37 4.69 -6.87
CA VAL A 20 9.11 5.12 -8.24
C VAL A 20 8.20 6.34 -8.22
N GLU A 21 8.18 7.09 -9.32
CA GLU A 21 7.34 8.28 -9.45
C GLU A 21 5.94 7.97 -9.99
N PHE A 22 5.80 6.85 -10.67
CA PHE A 22 4.50 6.36 -11.12
C PHE A 22 4.51 4.83 -11.17
N ILE A 23 3.30 4.27 -11.11
CA ILE A 23 3.09 2.84 -11.34
C ILE A 23 2.02 2.68 -12.41
N GLU A 24 2.16 1.63 -13.20
CA GLU A 24 1.13 1.23 -14.14
C GLU A 24 0.36 0.07 -13.54
N VAL A 25 -0.97 0.16 -13.51
CA VAL A 25 -1.82 -0.88 -12.95
C VAL A 25 -2.75 -1.42 -14.02
N LEU A 26 -2.96 -2.73 -13.98
CA LEU A 26 -3.86 -3.41 -14.91
C LEU A 26 -5.00 -4.07 -14.12
N SER A 27 -6.21 -3.85 -14.60
CA SER A 27 -7.42 -4.41 -13.96
C SER A 27 -7.31 -5.92 -13.81
N ASN A 28 -7.58 -6.41 -12.62
CA ASN A 28 -7.54 -7.84 -12.24
C ASN A 28 -6.14 -8.48 -12.32
N LYS A 29 -5.09 -7.71 -12.54
CA LYS A 29 -3.73 -8.27 -12.64
C LYS A 29 -2.77 -7.70 -11.61
N GLY A 30 -2.83 -6.41 -11.33
CA GLY A 30 -1.97 -5.79 -10.34
C GLY A 30 -1.09 -4.69 -10.92
N VAL A 31 0.05 -4.46 -10.25
CA VAL A 31 1.01 -3.42 -10.60
C VAL A 31 2.07 -4.02 -11.52
N VAL A 32 2.23 -3.44 -12.70
CA VAL A 32 3.22 -3.90 -13.68
C VAL A 32 4.63 -3.78 -13.07
N GLY A 33 5.39 -4.87 -13.15
CA GLY A 33 6.75 -4.92 -12.61
C GLY A 33 6.85 -5.29 -11.14
N ASP A 34 5.72 -5.36 -10.44
CA ASP A 34 5.70 -5.78 -9.05
C ASP A 34 5.63 -7.31 -8.94
N ARG A 35 6.19 -7.87 -7.85
CA ARG A 35 6.26 -9.32 -7.65
C ARG A 35 4.90 -10.02 -7.61
N HIS A 36 3.85 -9.29 -7.22
CA HIS A 36 2.50 -9.85 -7.15
C HIS A 36 1.71 -9.69 -8.44
N PHE A 37 2.34 -9.17 -9.49
CA PHE A 37 1.65 -8.94 -10.76
C PHE A 37 1.16 -10.26 -11.35
N ASN A 38 -0.13 -10.30 -11.71
CA ASN A 38 -0.79 -11.46 -12.31
C ASN A 38 -0.73 -12.74 -11.45
N GLU A 39 -0.55 -12.58 -10.13
CA GLU A 39 -0.46 -13.72 -9.23
C GLU A 39 -1.86 -14.23 -8.89
N TYR A 40 -2.26 -15.34 -9.56
CA TYR A 40 -3.49 -16.09 -9.31
C TYR A 40 -4.81 -15.32 -9.51
N ASN A 41 -4.80 -14.16 -10.15
CA ASN A 41 -5.95 -13.26 -10.23
C ASN A 41 -6.58 -12.95 -8.86
N ASP A 42 -5.79 -13.05 -7.80
CA ASP A 42 -6.24 -12.89 -6.43
C ASP A 42 -6.45 -11.40 -6.11
N PRO A 43 -7.68 -10.98 -5.75
CA PRO A 43 -7.92 -9.57 -5.42
C PRO A 43 -7.12 -9.08 -4.21
N TYR A 44 -6.65 -9.99 -3.35
CA TYR A 44 -5.85 -9.63 -2.19
C TYR A 44 -4.39 -9.32 -2.53
N CYS A 45 -3.95 -9.62 -3.76
CA CYS A 45 -2.55 -9.44 -4.17
C CYS A 45 -2.35 -8.36 -5.21
N GLN A 46 -3.41 -7.63 -5.61
CA GLN A 46 -3.30 -6.69 -6.73
C GLN A 46 -2.64 -5.37 -6.35
N LEU A 47 -3.05 -4.78 -5.24
CA LEU A 47 -2.57 -3.44 -4.85
C LEU A 47 -2.66 -3.31 -3.34
N SER A 48 -1.66 -2.67 -2.72
CA SER A 48 -1.66 -2.44 -1.28
C SER A 48 -1.33 -0.99 -0.96
N LEU A 49 -2.03 -0.44 0.03
CA LEU A 49 -1.89 0.93 0.49
C LEU A 49 -1.59 0.97 1.99
N ILE A 50 -0.87 1.98 2.45
CA ILE A 50 -0.66 2.22 3.88
C ILE A 50 -0.64 3.73 4.14
N GLU A 51 -1.13 4.14 5.30
CA GLU A 51 -1.14 5.55 5.71
C GLU A 51 0.24 5.96 6.25
N SER A 52 0.79 7.04 5.70
CA SER A 52 2.05 7.59 6.22
C SER A 52 1.93 8.01 7.67
N GLU A 53 0.75 8.48 8.08
CA GLU A 53 0.48 8.90 9.45
C GLU A 53 0.67 7.78 10.46
N ASN A 54 0.32 6.56 10.09
CA ASN A 54 0.49 5.39 10.97
C ASN A 54 1.97 5.00 11.11
N ILE A 55 2.74 5.16 10.06
CA ILE A 55 4.18 4.94 10.09
C ILE A 55 4.85 6.01 10.95
N ASP A 56 4.46 7.27 10.76
CA ASP A 56 4.98 8.39 11.57
C ASP A 56 4.68 8.17 13.05
N TYR A 57 3.47 7.74 13.37
CA TYR A 57 3.08 7.43 14.75
C TYR A 57 4.00 6.38 15.37
N TYR A 58 4.25 5.29 14.62
CA TYR A 58 5.12 4.22 15.10
C TYR A 58 6.56 4.70 15.33
N ASN A 59 7.09 5.44 14.36
CA ASN A 59 8.45 5.97 14.46
C ASN A 59 8.61 6.91 15.66
N ILE A 60 7.64 7.79 15.88
CA ILE A 60 7.67 8.72 17.01
C ILE A 60 7.57 7.95 18.33
N LYS A 61 6.65 6.99 18.42
CA LYS A 61 6.43 6.23 19.65
C LYS A 61 7.66 5.44 20.09
N TYR A 62 8.40 4.88 19.13
CA TYR A 62 9.54 4.02 19.42
C TYR A 62 10.90 4.67 19.15
N GLY A 63 10.92 5.97 18.81
CA GLY A 63 12.17 6.70 18.57
C GLY A 63 12.93 6.19 17.35
N LEU A 64 12.23 5.84 16.28
CA LEU A 64 12.79 5.21 15.09
C LEU A 64 12.62 6.10 13.85
N ASN A 65 13.30 5.73 12.76
CA ASN A 65 13.23 6.41 11.46
C ASN A 65 13.09 5.39 10.34
N ILE A 66 12.12 4.47 10.46
CA ILE A 66 11.89 3.46 9.42
C ILE A 66 11.33 4.14 8.18
N PRO A 67 11.97 3.98 7.01
CA PRO A 67 11.45 4.57 5.77
C PRO A 67 10.06 4.04 5.43
N TYR A 68 9.23 4.91 4.84
CA TYR A 68 7.83 4.54 4.53
C TYR A 68 7.72 3.29 3.67
N LEU A 69 8.57 3.16 2.66
CA LEU A 69 8.47 2.04 1.72
C LEU A 69 8.99 0.73 2.29
N ASP A 70 9.70 0.75 3.41
CA ASP A 70 10.16 -0.48 4.06
C ASP A 70 9.00 -1.31 4.60
N PHE A 71 7.81 -0.71 4.75
CA PHE A 71 6.59 -1.45 5.10
C PHE A 71 6.03 -2.25 3.92
N ARG A 72 6.63 -2.12 2.73
CA ARG A 72 6.41 -2.98 1.57
C ARG A 72 5.00 -2.90 0.98
N ARG A 73 4.41 -1.72 1.04
CA ARG A 73 3.14 -1.44 0.36
C ARG A 73 3.42 -0.64 -0.91
N ASN A 74 2.57 -0.82 -1.93
CA ASN A 74 2.73 -0.14 -3.21
C ASN A 74 2.51 1.37 -3.10
N ILE A 75 1.54 1.78 -2.32
CA ILE A 75 1.15 3.18 -2.19
C ILE A 75 1.17 3.59 -0.72
N VAL A 76 1.94 4.63 -0.42
CA VAL A 76 1.90 5.31 0.87
C VAL A 76 1.01 6.53 0.70
N THR A 77 -0.02 6.67 1.54
CA THR A 77 -1.03 7.73 1.40
C THR A 77 -0.88 8.79 2.48
N LYS A 78 -1.46 9.97 2.21
CA LYS A 78 -1.65 11.03 3.20
C LYS A 78 -3.07 11.53 3.17
N GLY A 79 -3.61 11.83 4.35
CA GLY A 79 -4.87 12.54 4.50
C GLY A 79 -6.11 11.69 4.28
N ILE A 80 -6.01 10.37 4.40
CA ILE A 80 -7.17 9.48 4.22
C ILE A 80 -7.13 8.35 5.25
N GLN A 81 -8.29 7.98 5.76
CA GLN A 81 -8.44 6.88 6.69
C GLN A 81 -8.80 5.61 5.90
N LEU A 82 -7.79 4.81 5.61
CA LEU A 82 -7.94 3.65 4.74
C LEU A 82 -8.90 2.59 5.30
N ASN A 83 -8.97 2.47 6.63
CA ASN A 83 -9.85 1.47 7.25
C ASN A 83 -11.33 1.68 6.89
N GLU A 84 -11.72 2.91 6.60
CA GLU A 84 -13.10 3.24 6.22
C GLU A 84 -13.42 2.86 4.78
N LEU A 85 -12.44 2.45 4.01
CA LEU A 85 -12.60 2.15 2.58
C LEU A 85 -12.80 0.66 2.29
N VAL A 86 -12.80 -0.20 3.30
CA VAL A 86 -13.11 -1.61 3.12
C VAL A 86 -14.53 -1.74 2.56
N GLY A 87 -14.68 -2.46 1.44
CA GLY A 87 -15.96 -2.64 0.78
C GLY A 87 -16.41 -1.46 -0.06
N LYS A 88 -15.60 -0.42 -0.19
CA LYS A 88 -15.96 0.79 -0.93
C LYS A 88 -15.14 0.93 -2.20
N THR A 89 -15.74 1.57 -3.20
CA THR A 89 -15.09 1.92 -4.46
C THR A 89 -14.61 3.36 -4.37
N PHE A 90 -13.37 3.60 -4.80
CA PHE A 90 -12.81 4.95 -4.80
C PHE A 90 -11.82 5.09 -5.96
N LYS A 91 -11.34 6.31 -6.20
CA LYS A 91 -10.38 6.59 -7.27
C LYS A 91 -9.05 7.03 -6.69
N ILE A 92 -7.97 6.56 -7.30
CA ILE A 92 -6.61 7.03 -7.07
C ILE A 92 -6.13 7.59 -8.39
N GLY A 93 -6.09 8.93 -8.50
CA GLY A 93 -5.87 9.56 -9.80
C GLY A 93 -6.96 9.15 -10.77
N GLU A 94 -6.57 8.55 -11.89
CA GLU A 94 -7.51 8.08 -12.91
C GLU A 94 -7.94 6.61 -12.70
N VAL A 95 -7.41 5.94 -11.68
CA VAL A 95 -7.64 4.51 -11.46
C VAL A 95 -8.77 4.29 -10.47
N LYS A 96 -9.74 3.47 -10.85
CA LYS A 96 -10.82 3.05 -9.98
C LYS A 96 -10.41 1.74 -9.28
N VAL A 97 -10.58 1.70 -7.97
CA VAL A 97 -10.22 0.54 -7.14
C VAL A 97 -11.33 0.24 -6.13
N GLU A 98 -11.29 -0.97 -5.59
CA GLU A 98 -12.20 -1.38 -4.53
C GLU A 98 -11.39 -1.85 -3.32
N GLY A 99 -11.71 -1.34 -2.13
CA GLY A 99 -11.11 -1.82 -0.89
C GLY A 99 -11.63 -3.19 -0.55
N ILE A 100 -10.74 -4.17 -0.39
CA ILE A 100 -11.12 -5.56 -0.15
C ILE A 100 -11.05 -5.90 1.34
N ASP A 101 -9.89 -5.68 1.95
CA ASP A 101 -9.65 -6.02 3.35
C ASP A 101 -8.43 -5.25 3.86
N LEU A 102 -8.29 -5.19 5.17
CA LEU A 102 -7.11 -4.58 5.78
C LEU A 102 -5.90 -5.50 5.62
N CYS A 103 -4.74 -4.87 5.39
CA CYS A 103 -3.48 -5.59 5.44
C CYS A 103 -3.16 -5.92 6.89
N ARG A 104 -2.89 -7.19 7.18
CA ARG A 104 -2.50 -7.60 8.52
C ARG A 104 -1.00 -7.63 8.64
N PRO A 105 -0.43 -7.17 9.77
CA PRO A 105 1.01 -7.34 9.99
C PRO A 105 1.32 -8.83 10.08
N CYS A 106 2.44 -9.24 9.52
CA CYS A 106 2.82 -10.65 9.52
C CYS A 106 4.20 -10.81 10.16
N ARG A 107 4.51 -12.05 10.53
CA ARG A 107 5.82 -12.37 11.10
C ARG A 107 6.94 -11.96 10.15
N HIS A 108 6.76 -12.13 8.85
CA HIS A 108 7.76 -11.77 7.86
C HIS A 108 8.11 -10.28 7.94
N LEU A 109 7.11 -9.39 8.02
CA LEU A 109 7.35 -7.96 8.16
C LEU A 109 8.09 -7.64 9.46
N THR A 110 7.72 -8.31 10.55
CA THR A 110 8.40 -8.16 11.83
C THR A 110 9.89 -8.51 11.71
N GLU A 111 10.20 -9.59 11.01
CA GLU A 111 11.59 -10.03 10.81
C GLU A 111 12.35 -9.08 9.88
N VAL A 112 11.74 -8.66 8.77
CA VAL A 112 12.37 -7.75 7.80
C VAL A 112 12.72 -6.42 8.43
N LEU A 113 11.83 -5.88 9.27
CA LEU A 113 12.03 -4.60 9.94
C LEU A 113 12.78 -4.74 11.27
N ASP A 114 13.00 -5.96 11.74
CA ASP A 114 13.61 -6.25 13.04
C ASP A 114 12.89 -5.50 14.18
N GLN A 115 11.54 -5.55 14.16
CA GLN A 115 10.69 -4.81 15.07
C GLN A 115 9.61 -5.70 15.67
N LYS A 116 9.82 -6.15 16.90
CA LYS A 116 8.89 -7.05 17.59
C LYS A 116 7.52 -6.44 17.89
N ASN A 117 7.41 -5.12 17.89
CA ASN A 117 6.15 -4.43 18.20
C ASN A 117 5.25 -4.23 16.97
N ILE A 118 5.70 -4.61 15.78
CA ILE A 118 4.95 -4.42 14.54
C ILE A 118 3.60 -5.13 14.58
N LEU A 119 3.57 -6.38 15.04
CA LEU A 119 2.32 -7.14 15.09
C LEU A 119 1.25 -6.43 15.94
N LYS A 120 1.66 -5.89 17.08
CA LYS A 120 0.76 -5.21 18.01
C LYS A 120 0.29 -3.88 17.45
N GLU A 121 1.22 -3.04 16.99
CA GLU A 121 0.93 -1.67 16.61
C GLU A 121 0.22 -1.56 15.28
N PHE A 122 0.46 -2.48 14.35
CA PHE A 122 -0.13 -2.44 13.02
C PHE A 122 -1.30 -3.40 12.82
N LEU A 123 -1.85 -3.96 13.89
CA LEU A 123 -2.97 -4.90 13.79
C LEU A 123 -4.16 -4.31 13.02
N ARG A 124 -4.41 -2.99 13.15
CA ARG A 124 -5.45 -2.27 12.42
C ARG A 124 -4.91 -1.03 11.70
N ARG A 125 -3.60 -0.99 11.48
CA ARG A 125 -2.92 0.14 10.85
C ARG A 125 -1.99 -0.30 9.72
N GLY A 126 -2.06 -1.58 9.35
CA GLY A 126 -1.18 -2.16 8.33
C GLY A 126 -1.53 -1.80 6.89
N GLY A 127 -2.64 -1.11 6.68
CA GLY A 127 -3.05 -0.65 5.37
C GLY A 127 -4.22 -1.39 4.79
N LEU A 128 -4.44 -1.17 3.49
CA LEU A 128 -5.61 -1.67 2.77
C LEU A 128 -5.18 -2.43 1.52
N ARG A 129 -5.79 -3.59 1.31
CA ARG A 129 -5.64 -4.36 0.07
C ARG A 129 -6.77 -3.96 -0.86
N CYS A 130 -6.43 -3.69 -2.12
CA CYS A 130 -7.39 -3.22 -3.10
C CYS A 130 -7.38 -4.08 -4.36
N LYS A 131 -8.57 -4.20 -4.95
CA LYS A 131 -8.76 -4.76 -6.28
C LYS A 131 -8.76 -3.62 -7.29
N ILE A 132 -8.04 -3.79 -8.40
CA ILE A 132 -7.95 -2.77 -9.44
C ILE A 132 -9.11 -2.98 -10.42
N LEU A 133 -9.95 -1.96 -10.56
CA LEU A 133 -11.15 -2.03 -11.41
C LEU A 133 -10.93 -1.42 -12.79
N SER A 134 -9.95 -0.53 -12.95
CA SER A 134 -9.64 0.07 -14.25
C SER A 134 -8.13 0.19 -14.42
N SER A 135 -7.67 0.04 -15.65
CA SER A 135 -6.24 0.06 -15.98
C SER A 135 -5.80 1.48 -16.34
N SER A 136 -4.75 1.98 -15.71
CA SER A 136 -4.12 3.26 -16.00
C SER A 136 -2.84 3.41 -15.20
N LYS A 137 -2.32 4.63 -15.11
CA LYS A 137 -1.12 4.94 -14.31
C LYS A 137 -1.51 5.75 -13.09
N ILE A 138 -0.80 5.53 -12.00
CA ILE A 138 -0.91 6.30 -10.76
C ILE A 138 0.41 7.02 -10.54
N TYR A 139 0.35 8.32 -10.27
CA TYR A 139 1.52 9.16 -10.05
C TYR A 139 1.60 9.62 -8.61
N VAL A 140 2.82 9.89 -8.15
CA VAL A 140 3.01 10.57 -6.86
C VAL A 140 2.26 11.90 -6.90
N HIS A 141 1.57 12.22 -5.81
CA HIS A 141 0.71 13.39 -5.62
C HIS A 141 -0.67 13.29 -6.27
N ASP A 142 -1.00 12.18 -6.93
CA ASP A 142 -2.36 11.97 -7.41
C ASP A 142 -3.35 12.01 -6.24
N GLN A 143 -4.53 12.59 -6.48
CA GLN A 143 -5.56 12.71 -5.46
C GLN A 143 -6.30 11.39 -5.28
N ILE A 144 -6.75 11.14 -4.06
CA ILE A 144 -7.59 9.98 -3.73
C ILE A 144 -8.99 10.51 -3.45
N GLU A 145 -9.98 9.96 -4.15
CA GLU A 145 -11.34 10.47 -4.15
C GLU A 145 -12.33 9.35 -3.86
N ILE A 146 -13.14 9.51 -2.83
CA ILE A 146 -14.19 8.55 -2.49
C ILE A 146 -15.38 8.78 -3.41
N LEU A 147 -15.87 7.73 -4.05
CA LEU A 147 -16.99 7.80 -4.98
C LEU A 147 -18.34 7.63 -4.30
#